data_815a54fddbe3778503c37db1c98b68a8
#
_entry.id   815a54fddbe3778503c37db1c98b68a8
#
_cell.length_a   1.000
_cell.length_b   1.000
_cell.length_c   1.000
_cell.angle_alpha   90.00
_cell.angle_beta   90.00
_cell.angle_gamma   90.00
#
_symmetry.space_group_name_H-M   'P 1'
#
loop_
_entity.id
_entity.type
_entity.pdbx_description
1 polymer ?
#
loop_
_entity_poly.entity_id
_entity_poly.type
_entity_poly.pdbx_seq_one_letter_code
_entity_poly.pdbx_strand_id
1 'polypeptide(L)'
;EQMDAAGEIKKANSDAVRQCLNNAGAYLLFREKKEEGGAILKYALQLSDRDGININENITSSNTLGMMGSILLKEDQPVTCEGLYLQALEVFDKKKTMTRPELFDYSKACDGYSQLLVKWDKRERLGEQYQQKASELLMKMSENADWMFPLTSRFWTPTLFKWDFAY
;
A
#
# COMPACT_ATOMS: atom_id res chain seq x y z
N GLU A 1 30.68 -14.56 3.75
CA GLU A 1 29.80 -14.78 2.58
C GLU A 1 28.60 -15.70 2.89
N GLN A 2 28.78 -16.83 3.61
CA GLN A 2 27.66 -17.73 3.95
C GLN A 2 26.65 -17.12 4.95
N MET A 3 27.09 -16.26 5.85
CA MET A 3 26.19 -15.57 6.78
C MET A 3 25.31 -14.53 6.08
N ASP A 4 25.80 -13.86 5.05
CA ASP A 4 25.06 -12.86 4.28
C ASP A 4 23.94 -13.50 3.45
N ALA A 5 24.21 -14.63 2.78
CA ALA A 5 23.21 -15.36 2.01
C ALA A 5 22.05 -15.89 2.87
N ALA A 6 22.32 -16.42 4.06
CA ALA A 6 21.29 -16.89 4.97
C ALA A 6 20.42 -15.74 5.52
N GLY A 7 21.03 -14.59 5.77
CA GLY A 7 20.34 -13.36 6.17
C GLY A 7 19.44 -12.81 5.08
N GLU A 8 19.92 -12.79 3.83
CA GLU A 8 19.12 -12.36 2.68
C GLU A 8 17.93 -13.29 2.39
N ILE A 9 18.11 -14.61 2.47
CA ILE A 9 17.02 -15.59 2.30
C ILE A 9 15.97 -15.41 3.39
N LYS A 10 16.37 -15.20 4.65
CA LYS A 10 15.45 -14.96 5.76
C LYS A 10 14.65 -13.68 5.53
N LYS A 11 15.30 -12.62 5.09
CA LYS A 11 14.68 -11.32 4.79
C LYS A 11 13.68 -11.45 3.63
N ALA A 12 14.06 -12.13 2.54
CA ALA A 12 13.18 -12.35 1.39
C ALA A 12 11.95 -13.18 1.77
N ASN A 13 12.10 -14.23 2.58
CA ASN A 13 10.98 -15.03 3.07
C ASN A 13 10.05 -14.21 3.96
N SER A 14 10.60 -13.37 4.82
CA SER A 14 9.82 -12.46 5.67
C SER A 14 9.01 -11.44 4.85
N ASP A 15 9.60 -10.88 3.79
CA ASP A 15 8.88 -9.98 2.87
C ASP A 15 7.73 -10.68 2.15
N ALA A 16 7.96 -11.89 1.66
CA ALA A 16 6.92 -12.69 1.00
C ALA A 16 5.74 -12.97 1.94
N VAL A 17 6.02 -13.33 3.19
CA VAL A 17 4.98 -13.55 4.21
C VAL A 17 4.18 -12.27 4.46
N ARG A 18 4.83 -11.13 4.63
CA ARG A 18 4.14 -9.85 4.82
C ARG A 18 3.29 -9.46 3.61
N GLN A 19 3.78 -9.74 2.41
CA GLN A 19 3.01 -9.50 1.19
C GLN A 19 1.77 -10.39 1.11
N CYS A 20 1.87 -11.65 1.51
CA CYS A 20 0.71 -12.53 1.64
C CYS A 20 -0.31 -12.01 2.66
N LEU A 21 0.16 -11.52 3.81
CA LEU A 21 -0.70 -10.92 4.83
C LEU A 21 -1.38 -9.63 4.32
N ASN A 22 -0.66 -8.78 3.59
CA ASN A 22 -1.23 -7.60 2.95
C ASN A 22 -2.35 -7.99 1.97
N ASN A 23 -2.12 -8.98 1.13
CA ASN A 23 -3.12 -9.48 0.19
C ASN A 23 -4.34 -10.06 0.91
N ALA A 24 -4.14 -10.81 1.99
CA ALA A 24 -5.22 -11.34 2.81
C ALA A 24 -6.01 -10.20 3.50
N GLY A 25 -5.32 -9.22 4.06
CA GLY A 25 -5.93 -8.02 4.63
C GLY A 25 -6.75 -7.26 3.60
N ALA A 26 -6.18 -7.00 2.43
CA ALA A 26 -6.87 -6.37 1.31
C ALA A 26 -8.14 -7.12 0.91
N TYR A 27 -8.07 -8.45 0.78
CA TYR A 27 -9.24 -9.27 0.46
C TYR A 27 -10.34 -9.16 1.53
N LEU A 28 -9.97 -9.19 2.80
CA LEU A 28 -10.93 -9.05 3.90
C LEU A 28 -11.59 -7.66 3.90
N LEU A 29 -10.83 -6.61 3.65
CA LEU A 29 -11.38 -5.26 3.52
C LEU A 29 -12.35 -5.16 2.33
N PHE A 30 -12.01 -5.79 1.21
CA PHE A 30 -12.92 -5.88 0.06
C PHE A 30 -14.23 -6.62 0.41
N ARG A 31 -14.17 -7.62 1.31
CA ARG A 31 -15.33 -8.35 1.82
C ARG A 31 -16.04 -7.62 2.97
N GLU A 32 -15.71 -6.35 3.19
CA GLU A 32 -16.24 -5.51 4.27
C GLU A 32 -15.95 -6.02 5.70
N LYS A 33 -15.02 -6.97 5.83
CA LYS A 33 -14.55 -7.53 7.09
C LYS A 33 -13.42 -6.68 7.67
N LYS A 34 -13.75 -5.46 8.10
CA LYS A 34 -12.77 -4.43 8.49
C LYS A 34 -11.92 -4.84 9.69
N GLU A 35 -12.54 -5.41 10.71
CA GLU A 35 -11.85 -5.81 11.95
C GLU A 35 -10.82 -6.91 11.66
N GLU A 36 -11.24 -7.96 10.94
CA GLU A 36 -10.36 -9.07 10.57
C GLU A 36 -9.23 -8.60 9.64
N GLY A 37 -9.56 -7.77 8.63
CA GLY A 37 -8.57 -7.18 7.71
C GLY A 37 -7.57 -6.31 8.45
N GLY A 38 -8.05 -5.43 9.34
CA GLY A 38 -7.21 -4.57 10.18
C GLY A 38 -6.30 -5.37 11.11
N ALA A 39 -6.79 -6.46 11.71
CA ALA A 39 -5.99 -7.33 12.56
C ALA A 39 -4.84 -8.00 11.78
N ILE A 40 -5.10 -8.49 10.57
CA ILE A 40 -4.07 -9.08 9.70
C ILE A 40 -3.02 -8.04 9.28
N LEU A 41 -3.43 -6.84 8.91
CA LEU A 41 -2.51 -5.76 8.55
C LEU A 41 -1.64 -5.33 9.73
N LYS A 42 -2.24 -5.22 10.93
CA LYS A 42 -1.50 -4.95 12.15
C LYS A 42 -0.47 -6.04 12.45
N TYR A 43 -0.83 -7.30 12.25
CA TYR A 43 0.10 -8.41 12.40
C TYR A 43 1.26 -8.34 11.39
N ALA A 44 1.00 -7.93 10.14
CA ALA A 44 2.06 -7.73 9.14
C ALA A 44 3.09 -6.67 9.59
N LEU A 45 2.65 -5.56 10.22
CA LEU A 45 3.56 -4.56 10.80
C LEU A 45 4.32 -5.09 12.01
N GLN A 46 3.67 -5.85 12.88
CA GLN A 46 4.36 -6.49 14.03
C GLN A 46 5.45 -7.47 13.58
N LEU A 47 5.24 -8.19 12.46
CA LEU A 47 6.28 -9.02 11.86
C LEU A 47 7.45 -8.18 11.36
N SER A 48 7.20 -7.01 10.78
CA SER A 48 8.28 -6.10 10.35
C SER A 48 9.15 -5.69 11.53
N ASP A 49 8.53 -5.30 12.64
CA ASP A 49 9.24 -4.91 13.87
C ASP A 49 10.03 -6.08 14.47
N ARG A 50 9.40 -7.25 14.60
CA ARG A 50 10.07 -8.47 15.10
C ARG A 50 11.29 -8.87 14.26
N ASP A 51 11.20 -8.70 12.95
CA ASP A 51 12.26 -9.06 12.01
C ASP A 51 13.30 -7.94 11.84
N GLY A 52 13.20 -6.84 12.62
CA GLY A 52 14.11 -5.71 12.59
C GLY A 52 14.07 -4.90 11.29
N ILE A 53 12.92 -4.93 10.59
CA ILE A 53 12.75 -4.22 9.33
C ILE A 53 12.30 -2.80 9.62
N ASN A 54 13.04 -1.84 9.09
CA ASN A 54 12.65 -0.44 9.17
C ASN A 54 11.43 -0.19 8.28
N ILE A 55 10.28 0.01 8.91
CA ILE A 55 9.01 0.27 8.22
C ILE A 55 9.05 1.54 7.36
N ASN A 56 9.92 2.51 7.71
CA ASN A 56 10.09 3.76 6.97
C ASN A 56 10.98 3.63 5.71
N GLU A 57 11.44 2.43 5.41
CA GLU A 57 12.28 2.14 4.25
C GLU A 57 11.77 0.93 3.46
N ASN A 58 10.72 0.27 3.94
CA ASN A 58 10.20 -0.96 3.35
C ASN A 58 8.87 -0.73 2.64
N ILE A 59 8.85 -0.98 1.34
CA ILE A 59 7.66 -0.81 0.47
C ILE A 59 6.49 -1.68 0.89
N THR A 60 6.73 -2.92 1.30
CA THR A 60 5.65 -3.82 1.76
C THR A 60 4.98 -3.27 3.01
N SER A 61 5.76 -2.70 3.93
CA SER A 61 5.22 -2.03 5.12
C SER A 61 4.47 -0.74 4.78
N SER A 62 4.96 0.03 3.79
CA SER A 62 4.26 1.24 3.31
C SER A 62 2.89 0.91 2.72
N ASN A 63 2.79 -0.16 1.95
CA ASN A 63 1.50 -0.64 1.45
C ASN A 63 0.56 -1.01 2.62
N THR A 64 1.07 -1.70 3.65
CA THR A 64 0.31 -1.98 4.87
C THR A 64 -0.22 -0.71 5.54
N LEU A 65 0.64 0.31 5.70
CA LEU A 65 0.26 1.60 6.29
C LEU A 65 -0.81 2.31 5.47
N GLY A 66 -0.69 2.33 4.14
CA GLY A 66 -1.70 2.89 3.23
C GLY A 66 -3.07 2.21 3.37
N MET A 67 -3.10 0.87 3.45
CA MET A 67 -4.32 0.11 3.67
C MET A 67 -4.94 0.39 5.05
N MET A 68 -4.13 0.49 6.10
CA MET A 68 -4.61 0.89 7.44
C MET A 68 -5.14 2.33 7.42
N GLY A 69 -4.50 3.24 6.70
CA GLY A 69 -5.01 4.59 6.47
C GLY A 69 -6.41 4.57 5.86
N SER A 70 -6.66 3.70 4.87
CA SER A 70 -7.99 3.58 4.25
C SER A 70 -9.07 3.07 5.21
N ILE A 71 -8.73 2.24 6.18
CA ILE A 71 -9.66 1.83 7.26
C ILE A 71 -10.01 3.03 8.13
N LEU A 72 -9.00 3.76 8.62
CA LEU A 72 -9.19 4.91 9.50
C LEU A 72 -9.92 6.07 8.83
N LEU A 73 -9.76 6.22 7.51
CA LEU A 73 -10.52 7.19 6.71
C LEU A 73 -12.03 6.91 6.77
N LYS A 74 -12.43 5.64 6.77
CA LYS A 74 -13.83 5.21 6.89
C LYS A 74 -14.34 5.28 8.34
N GLU A 75 -13.46 5.27 9.32
CA GLU A 75 -13.76 5.37 10.74
C GLU A 75 -13.75 6.82 11.28
N ASP A 76 -13.58 7.79 10.38
CA ASP A 76 -13.51 9.22 10.70
C ASP A 76 -12.43 9.57 11.75
N GLN A 77 -11.24 8.94 11.58
CA GLN A 77 -10.05 9.20 12.40
C GLN A 77 -8.97 9.95 11.59
N PRO A 78 -9.21 11.21 11.20
CA PRO A 78 -8.43 11.90 10.19
C PRO A 78 -6.96 12.11 10.59
N VAL A 79 -6.68 12.43 11.86
CA VAL A 79 -5.31 12.72 12.32
C VAL A 79 -4.41 11.48 12.22
N THR A 80 -4.88 10.36 12.73
CA THR A 80 -4.12 9.10 12.65
C THR A 80 -4.01 8.61 11.21
N CYS A 81 -5.09 8.74 10.45
CA CYS A 81 -5.14 8.42 9.03
C CYS A 81 -4.11 9.21 8.24
N GLU A 82 -3.99 10.52 8.47
CA GLU A 82 -2.99 11.37 7.82
C GLU A 82 -1.58 10.91 8.13
N GLY A 83 -1.27 10.61 9.39
CA GLY A 83 0.05 10.12 9.80
C GLY A 83 0.45 8.85 9.04
N LEU A 84 -0.48 7.89 8.90
CA LEU A 84 -0.21 6.65 8.17
C LEU A 84 0.03 6.87 6.69
N TYR A 85 -0.78 7.73 6.03
CA TYR A 85 -0.56 8.05 4.62
C TYR A 85 0.75 8.77 4.38
N LEU A 86 1.08 9.78 5.19
CA LEU A 86 2.34 10.51 5.06
C LEU A 86 3.56 9.59 5.22
N GLN A 87 3.52 8.70 6.21
CA GLN A 87 4.58 7.71 6.41
C GLN A 87 4.71 6.75 5.22
N ALA A 88 3.58 6.28 4.68
CA ALA A 88 3.58 5.43 3.49
C ALA A 88 4.16 6.17 2.27
N LEU A 89 3.69 7.39 2.02
CA LEU A 89 4.09 8.20 0.87
C LEU A 89 5.58 8.55 0.91
N GLU A 90 6.13 8.85 2.10
CA GLU A 90 7.55 9.15 2.28
C GLU A 90 8.47 8.02 1.78
N VAL A 91 8.09 6.76 1.99
CA VAL A 91 8.87 5.61 1.53
C VAL A 91 8.79 5.49 0.01
N PHE A 92 7.61 5.65 -0.57
CA PHE A 92 7.45 5.64 -2.03
C PHE A 92 8.22 6.79 -2.69
N ASP A 93 8.19 8.00 -2.13
CA ASP A 93 8.88 9.17 -2.67
C ASP A 93 10.41 9.01 -2.70
N LYS A 94 10.99 8.29 -1.76
CA LYS A 94 12.43 7.99 -1.71
C LYS A 94 12.88 6.99 -2.77
N LYS A 95 11.98 6.21 -3.34
CA LYS A 95 12.33 5.14 -4.26
C LYS A 95 12.48 5.66 -5.69
N LYS A 96 13.68 5.53 -6.27
CA LYS A 96 14.01 6.03 -7.62
C LYS A 96 13.39 5.21 -8.74
N THR A 97 13.32 3.91 -8.56
CA THR A 97 12.77 2.97 -9.56
C THR A 97 11.71 2.10 -8.91
N MET A 98 10.56 2.01 -9.53
CA MET A 98 9.42 1.24 -9.01
C MET A 98 8.99 0.20 -10.01
N THR A 99 8.63 -0.97 -9.51
CA THR A 99 7.92 -1.99 -10.26
C THR A 99 6.46 -1.59 -10.47
N ARG A 100 5.76 -2.24 -11.39
CA ARG A 100 4.33 -1.97 -11.63
C ARG A 100 3.45 -2.15 -10.39
N PRO A 101 3.56 -3.24 -9.61
CA PRO A 101 2.81 -3.36 -8.35
C PRO A 101 3.09 -2.21 -7.39
N GLU A 102 4.34 -1.75 -7.27
CA GLU A 102 4.69 -0.63 -6.41
C GLU A 102 4.14 0.72 -6.91
N LEU A 103 4.10 0.94 -8.23
CA LEU A 103 3.44 2.11 -8.81
C LEU A 103 1.95 2.10 -8.50
N PHE A 104 1.32 0.93 -8.56
CA PHE A 104 -0.08 0.76 -8.18
C PHE A 104 -0.32 1.08 -6.70
N ASP A 105 0.47 0.47 -5.80
CA ASP A 105 0.37 0.70 -4.36
C ASP A 105 0.58 2.18 -4.01
N TYR A 106 1.55 2.83 -4.68
CA TYR A 106 1.79 4.26 -4.53
C TYR A 106 0.61 5.11 -5.01
N SER A 107 0.03 4.78 -6.17
CA SER A 107 -1.15 5.48 -6.68
C SER A 107 -2.32 5.39 -5.70
N LYS A 108 -2.53 4.23 -5.08
CA LYS A 108 -3.56 4.01 -4.06
C LYS A 108 -3.32 4.82 -2.78
N ALA A 109 -2.07 4.90 -2.33
CA ALA A 109 -1.73 5.74 -1.18
C ALA A 109 -1.98 7.22 -1.48
N CYS A 110 -1.64 7.69 -2.70
CA CYS A 110 -1.92 9.06 -3.13
C CYS A 110 -3.42 9.33 -3.21
N ASP A 111 -4.20 8.44 -3.79
CA ASP A 111 -5.65 8.57 -3.92
C ASP A 111 -6.33 8.60 -2.54
N GLY A 112 -5.99 7.67 -1.64
CA GLY A 112 -6.52 7.64 -0.28
C GLY A 112 -6.17 8.91 0.52
N TYR A 113 -4.95 9.42 0.37
CA TYR A 113 -4.56 10.68 1.01
C TYR A 113 -5.29 11.88 0.40
N SER A 114 -5.51 11.90 -0.92
CA SER A 114 -6.34 12.90 -1.58
C SER A 114 -7.75 12.95 -1.00
N GLN A 115 -8.40 11.79 -0.87
CA GLN A 115 -9.75 11.70 -0.30
C GLN A 115 -9.81 12.24 1.15
N LEU A 116 -8.78 11.98 1.96
CA LEU A 116 -8.67 12.56 3.30
C LEU A 116 -8.60 14.08 3.25
N LEU A 117 -7.73 14.64 2.38
CA LEU A 117 -7.50 16.08 2.26
C LEU A 117 -8.72 16.83 1.77
N VAL A 118 -9.48 16.26 0.82
CA VAL A 118 -10.73 16.85 0.30
C VAL A 118 -11.80 16.97 1.40
N LYS A 119 -11.81 16.07 2.39
CA LYS A 119 -12.73 16.16 3.53
C LYS A 119 -12.34 17.25 4.53
N TRP A 120 -11.15 17.82 4.43
CA TRP A 120 -10.66 18.83 5.37
C TRP A 120 -10.69 20.23 4.75
N ASP A 121 -11.41 21.13 5.39
CA ASP A 121 -11.48 22.53 4.99
C ASP A 121 -10.09 23.13 4.70
N LYS A 122 -9.98 23.87 3.58
CA LYS A 122 -8.77 24.54 3.11
C LYS A 122 -7.64 23.65 2.59
N ARG A 123 -7.82 22.34 2.45
CA ARG A 123 -6.80 21.42 1.93
C ARG A 123 -7.18 20.80 0.58
N GLU A 124 -8.28 21.21 -0.03
CA GLU A 124 -8.79 20.69 -1.31
C GLU A 124 -7.73 20.77 -2.42
N ARG A 125 -7.05 21.91 -2.56
CA ARG A 125 -5.99 22.08 -3.59
C ARG A 125 -4.86 21.06 -3.45
N LEU A 126 -4.49 20.73 -2.23
CA LEU A 126 -3.48 19.69 -1.98
C LEU A 126 -4.03 18.30 -2.30
N GLY A 127 -5.31 18.05 -2.00
CA GLY A 127 -6.01 16.83 -2.37
C GLY A 127 -6.02 16.63 -3.89
N GLU A 128 -6.34 17.67 -4.67
CA GLU A 128 -6.30 17.63 -6.14
C GLU A 128 -4.90 17.28 -6.68
N GLN A 129 -3.83 17.82 -6.08
CA GLN A 129 -2.46 17.50 -6.47
C GLN A 129 -2.13 16.02 -6.26
N TYR A 130 -2.56 15.42 -5.15
CA TYR A 130 -2.36 13.99 -4.90
C TYR A 130 -3.23 13.13 -5.80
N GLN A 131 -4.45 13.56 -6.13
CA GLN A 131 -5.30 12.87 -7.09
C GLN A 131 -4.69 12.87 -8.50
N GLN A 132 -4.14 14.00 -8.93
CA GLN A 132 -3.41 14.08 -10.18
C GLN A 132 -2.19 13.16 -10.17
N LYS A 133 -1.39 13.17 -9.10
CA LYS A 133 -0.24 12.28 -8.92
C LYS A 133 -0.64 10.80 -9.01
N ALA A 134 -1.73 10.41 -8.38
CA ALA A 134 -2.27 9.05 -8.47
C ALA A 134 -2.57 8.66 -9.92
N SER A 135 -3.22 9.54 -10.67
CA SER A 135 -3.55 9.34 -12.08
C SER A 135 -2.30 9.20 -12.96
N GLU A 136 -1.29 10.05 -12.75
CA GLU A 136 0.00 9.98 -13.47
C GLU A 136 0.75 8.67 -13.20
N LEU A 137 0.71 8.16 -11.96
CA LEU A 137 1.31 6.87 -11.61
C LEU A 137 0.61 5.70 -12.32
N LEU A 138 -0.72 5.74 -12.43
CA LEU A 138 -1.49 4.74 -13.18
C LEU A 138 -1.19 4.81 -14.69
N MET A 139 -1.05 6.00 -15.26
CA MET A 139 -0.64 6.17 -16.66
C MET A 139 0.74 5.57 -16.92
N LYS A 140 1.74 5.86 -16.09
CA LYS A 140 3.08 5.26 -16.18
C LYS A 140 3.04 3.73 -16.10
N MET A 141 2.12 3.18 -15.31
CA MET A 141 1.93 1.74 -15.24
C MET A 141 1.38 1.17 -16.56
N SER A 142 0.53 1.92 -17.27
CA SER A 142 -0.09 1.48 -18.54
C SER A 142 0.84 1.62 -19.74
N GLU A 143 1.68 2.65 -19.80
CA GLU A 143 2.61 2.93 -20.91
C GLU A 143 3.64 1.80 -21.13
N ASN A 144 4.01 1.09 -20.08
CA ASN A 144 4.92 -0.05 -20.11
C ASN A 144 4.20 -1.39 -20.33
N ALA A 145 3.00 -1.38 -20.92
CA ALA A 145 2.14 -2.55 -21.06
C ALA A 145 2.54 -3.42 -22.27
N ASP A 146 3.66 -4.14 -22.18
CA ASP A 146 3.76 -5.41 -22.85
C ASP A 146 2.82 -6.40 -22.15
N TRP A 147 1.87 -6.95 -22.91
CA TRP A 147 0.66 -7.65 -22.49
C TRP A 147 0.87 -9.00 -21.77
N MET A 148 2.02 -9.24 -21.18
CA MET A 148 2.27 -10.42 -20.36
C MET A 148 2.27 -10.09 -18.87
N PHE A 149 1.07 -9.95 -18.29
CA PHE A 149 0.95 -10.19 -16.85
C PHE A 149 1.34 -11.65 -16.58
N PRO A 150 2.34 -11.94 -15.72
CA PRO A 150 2.54 -13.28 -15.23
C PRO A 150 1.22 -13.81 -14.67
N LEU A 151 0.87 -15.06 -14.91
CA LEU A 151 -0.36 -15.70 -14.42
C LEU A 151 -0.56 -15.51 -12.91
N THR A 152 0.53 -15.36 -12.15
CA THR A 152 0.53 -15.05 -10.71
C THR A 152 -0.08 -13.68 -10.36
N SER A 153 0.04 -12.67 -11.22
CA SER A 153 -0.58 -11.37 -10.99
C SER A 153 -2.07 -11.34 -11.38
N ARG A 154 -2.52 -12.25 -12.25
CA ARG A 154 -3.93 -12.34 -12.65
C ARG A 154 -4.86 -12.76 -11.53
N PHE A 155 -4.38 -13.50 -10.54
CA PHE A 155 -5.20 -13.92 -9.40
C PHE A 155 -5.45 -12.80 -8.39
N TRP A 156 -4.59 -11.79 -8.36
CA TRP A 156 -4.66 -10.70 -7.36
C TRP A 156 -5.19 -9.38 -7.91
N THR A 157 -4.99 -9.13 -9.20
CA THR A 157 -5.45 -7.90 -9.85
C THR A 157 -6.98 -7.65 -9.76
N PRO A 158 -7.85 -8.65 -9.93
CA PRO A 158 -9.30 -8.41 -9.82
C PRO A 158 -9.74 -7.98 -8.42
N THR A 159 -9.02 -8.42 -7.38
CA THR A 159 -9.35 -8.07 -6.00
C THR A 159 -8.96 -6.63 -5.70
N LEU A 160 -7.81 -6.20 -6.20
CA LEU A 160 -7.32 -4.83 -6.04
C LEU A 160 -8.15 -3.82 -6.85
N PHE A 161 -8.54 -4.14 -8.09
CA PHE A 161 -9.35 -3.26 -8.93
C PHE A 161 -10.78 -3.04 -8.42
N LYS A 162 -11.38 -3.99 -7.71
CA LYS A 162 -12.72 -3.84 -7.15
C LYS A 162 -12.79 -2.96 -5.90
N TRP A 163 -11.67 -2.55 -5.35
CA TRP A 163 -11.63 -1.60 -4.25
C TRP A 163 -12.17 -0.22 -4.62
N ASP A 164 -12.06 0.15 -5.90
CA ASP A 164 -12.36 1.49 -6.37
C ASP A 164 -13.82 1.71 -6.78
N PHE A 165 -14.60 0.63 -6.91
CA PHE A 165 -15.96 0.70 -7.45
C PHE A 165 -17.06 0.47 -6.41
N ALA A 166 -16.71 0.42 -5.13
CA ALA A 166 -17.67 0.27 -4.04
C ALA A 166 -17.96 1.61 -3.34
N TYR A 167 -18.23 2.67 -4.14
CA TYR A 167 -18.78 3.94 -3.66
C TYR A 167 -20.09 4.23 -4.37
#